data_596f2ad56d42f245b547b6a61bbd8b90
#
_entry.id   596f2ad56d42f245b547b6a61bbd8b90
#
_cell.length_a   1.000
_cell.length_b   1.000
_cell.length_c   1.000
_cell.angle_alpha   90.00
_cell.angle_beta   90.00
_cell.angle_gamma   90.00
#
_symmetry.space_group_name_H-M   'P 1'
#
loop_
_entity.id
_entity.type
_entity.pdbx_description
1 polymer ?
#
loop_
_entity_poly.entity_id
_entity_poly.type
_entity_poly.pdbx_seq_one_letter_code
_entity_poly.pdbx_strand_id
1 'polypeptide(L)'
;MHGMKFFAITFVLAFAALIISQPLGFAQGPGKPIEAPRDAAKEIAARHNLDVARWYLTKRKAYEGARDRLQEIMDSYPDFSRMDEVVFLMGEASLKLKKNDKAVEYYNGLLKAYPDSEFAKRAHERLDELKAKPK
;
A
#
# COMPACT_ATOMS: atom_id res chain seq x y z
N MET A 1 85.97 5.31 24.52
CA MET A 1 85.73 4.55 23.28
C MET A 1 84.81 3.42 23.57
N HIS A 2 83.84 3.20 22.76
CA HIS A 2 82.75 2.23 22.87
C HIS A 2 81.70 2.67 23.84
N GLY A 3 80.59 3.02 23.40
CA GLY A 3 79.85 2.96 22.17
C GLY A 3 78.41 3.04 22.57
N MET A 4 77.89 4.03 22.30
CA MET A 4 76.57 4.38 22.03
C MET A 4 75.97 3.44 21.01
N LYS A 5 74.89 2.83 21.27
CA LYS A 5 73.97 2.34 20.21
C LYS A 5 72.99 1.32 20.79
N PHE A 6 72.02 1.71 21.49
CA PHE A 6 70.79 0.87 21.67
C PHE A 6 69.69 1.67 22.37
N PHE A 7 69.39 2.84 21.78
CA PHE A 7 68.22 3.61 22.25
C PHE A 7 67.32 4.04 21.07
N ALA A 8 66.96 3.10 20.25
CA ALA A 8 66.09 3.48 19.14
C ALA A 8 65.11 2.41 18.68
N ILE A 9 64.68 1.48 19.49
CA ILE A 9 63.73 0.44 19.04
C ILE A 9 62.59 0.20 20.02
N THR A 10 62.28 1.09 20.92
CA THR A 10 61.19 0.90 21.86
C THR A 10 60.05 1.90 21.76
N PHE A 11 59.91 2.61 20.61
CA PHE A 11 58.84 3.59 20.50
C PHE A 11 57.85 3.36 19.34
N VAL A 12 57.81 2.16 18.78
CA VAL A 12 56.92 1.86 17.62
C VAL A 12 55.77 0.88 17.96
N LEU A 13 55.65 0.42 19.20
CA LEU A 13 54.62 -0.56 19.57
C LEU A 13 53.50 -0.05 20.51
N ALA A 14 53.30 1.25 20.61
CA ALA A 14 52.24 1.82 21.45
C ALA A 14 51.13 2.54 20.66
N PHE A 15 50.99 2.30 19.38
CA PHE A 15 49.96 3.00 18.59
C PHE A 15 48.98 2.08 17.86
N ALA A 16 48.84 0.84 18.31
CA ALA A 16 47.97 -0.12 17.67
C ALA A 16 46.86 -0.70 18.59
N ALA A 17 46.30 0.10 19.46
CA ALA A 17 45.20 -0.37 20.29
C ALA A 17 44.20 0.74 20.67
N LEU A 18 43.77 1.53 19.66
CA LEU A 18 42.59 2.37 19.83
C LEU A 18 41.67 2.21 18.61
N ILE A 19 41.38 0.97 18.27
CA ILE A 19 40.14 0.70 17.51
C ILE A 19 39.02 0.84 18.52
N ILE A 20 38.52 2.07 18.62
CA ILE A 20 37.28 2.37 19.30
C ILE A 20 36.23 1.53 18.60
N SER A 21 35.81 0.46 19.25
CA SER A 21 34.56 -0.22 18.96
C SER A 21 33.45 0.82 19.12
N GLN A 22 33.09 1.49 18.06
CA GLN A 22 31.84 2.21 18.01
C GLN A 22 30.74 1.16 18.12
N PRO A 23 29.94 1.12 19.18
CA PRO A 23 28.70 0.37 19.11
C PRO A 23 27.89 1.07 18.01
N LEU A 24 27.64 0.37 16.92
CA LEU A 24 26.57 0.68 16.01
C LEU A 24 25.28 0.61 16.80
N GLY A 25 25.02 1.66 17.58
CA GLY A 25 23.75 1.89 18.20
C GLY A 25 22.75 2.16 17.11
N PHE A 26 22.17 1.11 16.54
CA PHE A 26 20.85 1.24 15.96
C PHE A 26 19.91 1.57 17.12
N ALA A 27 19.76 2.85 17.41
CA ALA A 27 18.65 3.37 18.14
C ALA A 27 17.41 3.16 17.28
N GLN A 28 16.91 1.93 17.28
CA GLN A 28 15.54 1.67 16.89
C GLN A 28 14.67 2.21 18.01
N GLY A 29 14.27 3.47 17.86
CA GLY A 29 13.07 3.93 18.55
C GLY A 29 11.91 2.99 18.20
N PRO A 30 10.76 3.05 18.92
CA PRO A 30 9.58 2.31 18.54
C PRO A 30 9.13 2.79 17.17
N GLY A 31 9.80 2.32 16.14
CA GLY A 31 9.45 2.55 14.76
C GLY A 31 8.12 1.86 14.51
N LYS A 32 7.24 2.54 13.79
CA LYS A 32 6.08 1.90 13.18
C LYS A 32 6.53 0.55 12.60
N PRO A 33 5.72 -0.52 12.73
CA PRO A 33 6.04 -1.78 12.08
C PRO A 33 6.44 -1.50 10.64
N ILE A 34 7.63 -1.96 10.24
CA ILE A 34 8.04 -1.86 8.84
C ILE A 34 7.04 -2.74 8.09
N GLU A 35 6.07 -2.10 7.44
CA GLU A 35 5.20 -2.81 6.51
C GLU A 35 6.10 -3.53 5.53
N ALA A 36 5.90 -4.84 5.38
CA ALA A 36 6.67 -5.63 4.41
C ALA A 36 6.61 -4.93 3.05
N PRO A 37 7.73 -4.82 2.32
CA PRO A 37 7.73 -4.18 1.01
C PRO A 37 6.64 -4.79 0.16
N ARG A 38 5.69 -3.97 -0.31
CA ARG A 38 4.68 -4.41 -1.27
C ARG A 38 5.40 -4.99 -2.48
N ASP A 39 4.96 -6.14 -2.93
CA ASP A 39 5.49 -6.75 -4.14
C ASP A 39 5.20 -5.82 -5.33
N ALA A 40 6.23 -5.16 -5.85
CA ALA A 40 6.11 -4.18 -6.91
C ALA A 40 5.47 -4.78 -8.18
N ALA A 41 5.71 -6.05 -8.47
CA ALA A 41 5.10 -6.72 -9.61
C ALA A 41 3.60 -6.89 -9.43
N LYS A 42 3.16 -7.25 -8.22
CA LYS A 42 1.72 -7.34 -7.88
C LYS A 42 1.04 -5.99 -7.92
N GLU A 43 1.71 -4.96 -7.41
CA GLU A 43 1.19 -3.58 -7.46
C GLU A 43 0.98 -3.09 -8.91
N ILE A 44 1.92 -3.39 -9.82
CA ILE A 44 1.81 -3.06 -11.24
C ILE A 44 0.67 -3.84 -11.90
N ALA A 45 0.56 -5.14 -11.63
CA ALA A 45 -0.50 -5.98 -12.19
C ALA A 45 -1.90 -5.55 -11.72
N ALA A 46 -2.06 -5.26 -10.43
CA ALA A 46 -3.31 -4.73 -9.88
C ALA A 46 -3.68 -3.38 -10.48
N ARG A 47 -2.71 -2.49 -10.67
CA ARG A 47 -2.91 -1.19 -11.29
C ARG A 47 -3.38 -1.32 -12.75
N HIS A 48 -2.78 -2.23 -13.51
CA HIS A 48 -3.22 -2.50 -14.89
C HIS A 48 -4.69 -2.97 -14.90
N ASN A 49 -5.07 -3.92 -14.05
CA ASN A 49 -6.45 -4.39 -13.95
C ASN A 49 -7.42 -3.26 -13.55
N LEU A 50 -7.01 -2.37 -12.66
CA LEU A 50 -7.80 -1.21 -12.26
C LEU A 50 -8.03 -0.24 -13.44
N ASP A 51 -7.01 0.02 -14.23
CA ASP A 51 -7.12 0.90 -15.41
C ASP A 51 -8.05 0.29 -16.46
N VAL A 52 -7.98 -1.03 -16.68
CA VAL A 52 -8.92 -1.74 -17.57
C VAL A 52 -10.34 -1.67 -17.03
N ALA A 53 -10.54 -1.85 -15.72
CA ALA A 53 -11.86 -1.75 -15.11
C ALA A 53 -12.47 -0.34 -15.28
N ARG A 54 -11.69 0.71 -15.06
CA ARG A 54 -12.11 2.11 -15.30
C ARG A 54 -12.52 2.34 -16.75
N TRP A 55 -11.74 1.82 -17.69
CA TRP A 55 -12.04 1.95 -19.12
C TRP A 55 -13.34 1.21 -19.46
N TYR A 56 -13.57 0.01 -18.92
CA TYR A 56 -14.81 -0.73 -19.08
C TYR A 56 -16.02 0.03 -18.51
N LEU A 57 -15.88 0.66 -17.35
CA LEU A 57 -16.94 1.44 -16.73
C LEU A 57 -17.29 2.69 -17.54
N THR A 58 -16.28 3.42 -18.00
CA THR A 58 -16.46 4.77 -18.56
C THR A 58 -16.63 4.79 -20.09
N LYS A 59 -15.84 4.02 -20.80
CA LYS A 59 -15.79 4.06 -22.26
C LYS A 59 -16.58 2.95 -22.94
N ARG A 60 -16.35 1.71 -22.48
CA ARG A 60 -17.00 0.55 -23.08
C ARG A 60 -18.39 0.26 -22.53
N LYS A 61 -18.70 0.76 -21.34
CA LYS A 61 -19.93 0.41 -20.57
C LYS A 61 -20.12 -1.10 -20.40
N ALA A 62 -19.00 -1.83 -20.37
CA ALA A 62 -18.94 -3.27 -20.16
C ALA A 62 -18.89 -3.57 -18.64
N TYR A 63 -20.00 -3.34 -17.95
CA TYR A 63 -20.06 -3.33 -16.49
C TYR A 63 -19.75 -4.69 -15.85
N GLU A 64 -20.13 -5.80 -16.47
CA GLU A 64 -19.75 -7.15 -16.00
C GLU A 64 -18.23 -7.34 -16.12
N GLY A 65 -17.64 -6.98 -17.26
CA GLY A 65 -16.19 -7.06 -17.43
C GLY A 65 -15.41 -6.16 -16.46
N ALA A 66 -15.96 -4.98 -16.15
CA ALA A 66 -15.38 -4.11 -15.12
C ALA A 66 -15.40 -4.78 -13.74
N ARG A 67 -16.55 -5.34 -13.36
CA ARG A 67 -16.70 -6.09 -12.10
C ARG A 67 -15.70 -7.24 -12.01
N ASP A 68 -15.55 -8.02 -13.08
CA ASP A 68 -14.66 -9.17 -13.11
C ASP A 68 -13.20 -8.76 -12.90
N ARG A 69 -12.75 -7.65 -13.51
CA ARG A 69 -11.41 -7.10 -13.30
C ARG A 69 -11.19 -6.60 -11.86
N LEU A 70 -12.19 -5.93 -11.30
CA LEU A 70 -12.14 -5.47 -9.91
C LEU A 70 -12.13 -6.64 -8.93
N GLN A 71 -12.91 -7.68 -9.20
CA GLN A 71 -12.92 -8.90 -8.39
C GLN A 71 -11.56 -9.61 -8.44
N GLU A 72 -10.92 -9.70 -9.61
CA GLU A 72 -9.57 -10.25 -9.75
C GLU A 72 -8.56 -9.51 -8.87
N ILE A 73 -8.68 -8.15 -8.77
CA ILE A 73 -7.81 -7.38 -7.88
C ILE A 73 -8.04 -7.77 -6.42
N MET A 74 -9.29 -7.85 -5.99
CA MET A 74 -9.65 -8.19 -4.61
C MET A 74 -9.16 -9.60 -4.21
N ASP A 75 -9.20 -10.55 -5.13
CA ASP A 75 -8.85 -11.95 -4.88
C ASP A 75 -7.34 -12.18 -4.95
N SER A 76 -6.65 -11.55 -5.92
CA SER A 76 -5.25 -11.84 -6.23
C SER A 76 -4.27 -10.84 -5.62
N TYR A 77 -4.73 -9.63 -5.29
CA TYR A 77 -3.89 -8.53 -4.83
C TYR A 77 -4.49 -7.81 -3.61
N PRO A 78 -4.75 -8.52 -2.48
CA PRO A 78 -5.47 -7.95 -1.33
C PRO A 78 -4.74 -6.76 -0.70
N ASP A 79 -3.41 -6.68 -0.85
CA ASP A 79 -2.57 -5.60 -0.31
C ASP A 79 -2.37 -4.43 -1.30
N PHE A 80 -3.16 -4.38 -2.37
CA PHE A 80 -3.06 -3.32 -3.37
C PHE A 80 -3.25 -1.93 -2.75
N SER A 81 -2.38 -0.98 -3.09
CA SER A 81 -2.36 0.36 -2.48
C SER A 81 -3.63 1.17 -2.71
N ARG A 82 -4.42 0.84 -3.72
CA ARG A 82 -5.68 1.53 -4.09
C ARG A 82 -6.91 0.63 -3.93
N MET A 83 -6.90 -0.22 -2.91
CA MET A 83 -8.02 -1.13 -2.64
C MET A 83 -9.30 -0.35 -2.31
N ASP A 84 -9.21 0.80 -1.68
CA ASP A 84 -10.32 1.71 -1.43
C ASP A 84 -11.03 2.14 -2.72
N GLU A 85 -10.29 2.47 -3.77
CA GLU A 85 -10.85 2.76 -5.08
C GLU A 85 -11.51 1.53 -5.72
N VAL A 86 -10.85 0.37 -5.61
CA VAL A 86 -11.40 -0.90 -6.14
C VAL A 86 -12.77 -1.17 -5.53
N VAL A 87 -12.89 -1.07 -4.21
CA VAL A 87 -14.18 -1.27 -3.51
C VAL A 87 -15.22 -0.24 -3.91
N PHE A 88 -14.84 1.04 -4.06
CA PHE A 88 -15.73 2.07 -4.56
C PHE A 88 -16.26 1.74 -5.96
N LEU A 89 -15.37 1.37 -6.89
CA LEU A 89 -15.74 1.03 -8.26
C LEU A 89 -16.57 -0.26 -8.36
N MET A 90 -16.41 -1.21 -7.43
CA MET A 90 -17.32 -2.37 -7.31
C MET A 90 -18.76 -1.92 -6.99
N GLY A 91 -18.90 -0.93 -6.11
CA GLY A 91 -20.20 -0.28 -5.87
C GLY A 91 -20.77 0.37 -7.13
N GLU A 92 -19.98 1.16 -7.85
CA GLU A 92 -20.39 1.81 -9.10
C GLU A 92 -20.77 0.78 -10.18
N ALA A 93 -19.98 -0.28 -10.37
CA ALA A 93 -20.30 -1.37 -11.30
C ALA A 93 -21.64 -2.05 -10.93
N SER A 94 -21.83 -2.32 -9.63
CA SER A 94 -23.07 -2.92 -9.13
C SER A 94 -24.29 -2.05 -9.40
N LEU A 95 -24.18 -0.72 -9.23
CA LEU A 95 -25.27 0.21 -9.60
C LEU A 95 -25.60 0.16 -11.08
N LYS A 96 -24.59 0.13 -11.93
CA LYS A 96 -24.79 0.04 -13.40
C LYS A 96 -25.43 -1.28 -13.81
N LEU A 97 -25.18 -2.34 -13.06
CA LEU A 97 -25.80 -3.66 -13.22
C LEU A 97 -27.18 -3.78 -12.52
N LYS A 98 -27.69 -2.69 -11.96
CA LYS A 98 -28.96 -2.65 -11.21
C LYS A 98 -28.98 -3.58 -9.97
N LYS A 99 -27.83 -3.87 -9.41
CA LYS A 99 -27.62 -4.67 -8.19
C LYS A 99 -27.46 -3.74 -6.99
N ASN A 100 -28.52 -2.98 -6.65
CA ASN A 100 -28.48 -1.93 -5.64
C ASN A 100 -28.04 -2.45 -4.26
N ASP A 101 -28.51 -3.62 -3.85
CA ASP A 101 -28.15 -4.21 -2.56
C ASP A 101 -26.64 -4.48 -2.47
N LYS A 102 -26.03 -4.97 -3.57
CA LYS A 102 -24.58 -5.17 -3.64
C LYS A 102 -23.82 -3.85 -3.63
N ALA A 103 -24.32 -2.83 -4.29
CA ALA A 103 -23.72 -1.51 -4.23
C ALA A 103 -23.70 -0.96 -2.79
N VAL A 104 -24.80 -1.11 -2.06
CA VAL A 104 -24.89 -0.72 -0.64
C VAL A 104 -23.86 -1.48 0.21
N GLU A 105 -23.70 -2.79 0.00
CA GLU A 105 -22.70 -3.60 0.69
C GLU A 105 -21.28 -3.07 0.46
N TYR A 106 -20.90 -2.76 -0.80
CA TYR A 106 -19.57 -2.24 -1.14
C TYR A 106 -19.32 -0.86 -0.55
N TYR A 107 -20.25 0.08 -0.64
CA TYR A 107 -20.09 1.41 -0.06
C TYR A 107 -19.98 1.37 1.47
N ASN A 108 -20.81 0.58 2.14
CA ASN A 108 -20.68 0.40 3.59
C ASN A 108 -19.37 -0.27 3.98
N GLY A 109 -18.92 -1.27 3.21
CA GLY A 109 -17.63 -1.92 3.39
C GLY A 109 -16.47 -0.94 3.25
N LEU A 110 -16.50 -0.07 2.24
CA LEU A 110 -15.52 1.00 2.04
C LEU A 110 -15.46 1.94 3.24
N LEU A 111 -16.61 2.44 3.70
CA LEU A 111 -16.67 3.37 4.83
C LEU A 111 -16.17 2.75 6.14
N LYS A 112 -16.35 1.44 6.30
CA LYS A 112 -15.86 0.71 7.47
C LYS A 112 -14.35 0.46 7.42
N ALA A 113 -13.84 0.05 6.25
CA ALA A 113 -12.44 -0.35 6.10
C ALA A 113 -11.51 0.84 5.81
N TYR A 114 -12.01 1.87 5.13
CA TYR A 114 -11.24 3.02 4.65
C TYR A 114 -11.96 4.35 4.94
N PRO A 115 -12.23 4.69 6.22
CA PRO A 115 -13.01 5.87 6.58
C PRO A 115 -12.38 7.18 6.12
N ASP A 116 -11.04 7.23 6.01
CA ASP A 116 -10.27 8.41 5.61
C ASP A 116 -9.96 8.45 4.09
N SER A 117 -10.55 7.53 3.32
CA SER A 117 -10.37 7.49 1.87
C SER A 117 -10.98 8.71 1.19
N GLU A 118 -10.34 9.17 0.10
CA GLU A 118 -10.92 10.18 -0.79
C GLU A 118 -12.28 9.77 -1.38
N PHE A 119 -12.56 8.45 -1.45
CA PHE A 119 -13.83 7.90 -1.93
C PHE A 119 -14.93 7.84 -0.86
N ALA A 120 -14.60 8.02 0.43
CA ALA A 120 -15.56 7.91 1.52
C ALA A 120 -16.73 8.89 1.38
N LYS A 121 -16.45 10.17 1.07
CA LYS A 121 -17.48 11.17 0.83
C LYS A 121 -18.44 10.75 -0.30
N ARG A 122 -17.88 10.30 -1.42
CA ARG A 122 -18.68 9.85 -2.57
C ARG A 122 -19.52 8.62 -2.26
N ALA A 123 -18.99 7.70 -1.46
CA ALA A 123 -19.74 6.52 -1.00
C ALA A 123 -20.94 6.93 -0.14
N HIS A 124 -20.80 7.89 0.77
CA HIS A 124 -21.93 8.46 1.51
C HIS A 124 -22.98 9.06 0.59
N GLU A 125 -22.57 9.89 -0.37
CA GLU A 125 -23.49 10.48 -1.35
C GLU A 125 -24.26 9.42 -2.13
N ARG A 126 -23.61 8.34 -2.57
CA ARG A 126 -24.25 7.22 -3.26
C ARG A 126 -25.27 6.47 -2.38
N LEU A 127 -24.91 6.24 -1.12
CA LEU A 127 -25.84 5.61 -0.17
C LEU A 127 -27.09 6.46 0.09
N ASP A 128 -26.94 7.77 0.17
CA ASP A 128 -28.07 8.69 0.37
C ASP A 128 -28.96 8.76 -0.88
N GLU A 129 -28.37 8.78 -2.09
CA GLU A 129 -29.11 8.68 -3.35
C GLU A 129 -29.94 7.38 -3.44
N LEU A 130 -29.37 6.25 -2.97
CA LEU A 130 -30.05 4.96 -2.98
C LEU A 130 -31.20 4.89 -2.00
N LYS A 131 -31.07 5.53 -0.82
CA LYS A 131 -32.17 5.63 0.16
C LYS A 131 -33.31 6.54 -0.30
N ALA A 132 -32.97 7.59 -1.07
CA ALA A 132 -33.95 8.57 -1.56
C ALA A 132 -34.80 8.06 -2.74
N LYS A 133 -34.39 6.99 -3.43
CA LYS A 133 -35.17 6.41 -4.53
C LYS A 133 -36.28 5.53 -3.97
N PRO A 134 -37.57 5.84 -4.22
CA PRO A 134 -38.67 4.93 -3.86
C PRO A 134 -38.52 3.61 -4.60
N LYS A 135 -38.85 2.51 -3.92
CA LYS A 135 -38.85 1.16 -4.48
C LYS A 135 -39.88 1.03 -5.60
#